data_6cfcc7410236b86108ff2dd23a6962db
#
_entry.id   6cfcc7410236b86108ff2dd23a6962db
#
_cell.length_a   1.000
_cell.length_b   1.000
_cell.length_c   1.000
_cell.angle_alpha   90.00
_cell.angle_beta   90.00
_cell.angle_gamma   90.00
#
_symmetry.space_group_name_H-M   'P 1'
#
loop_
_entity.id
_entity.type
_entity.pdbx_description
1 polymer ?
#
loop_
_entity_poly.entity_id
_entity_poly.type
_entity_poly.pdbx_seq_one_letter_code
_entity_poly.pdbx_strand_id
1 'polypeptide(L)'
;MSDDVLVAGAAAVDEEHAVAESGPADASEVLAQARQRASAQGLAYAGGVPPQQAWALFSSGAVPLIDVRSAEERKFVGHVPGSLHVAWASGTALTRNPRFAREVEAKAKDKTAPLLLLCRSGKRSAAAAEVLAKAGYTNVFNVLEGFEGEIDQQQQRGKADGWRYRGLPWVQD
;
A
#
# COMPACT_ATOMS: atom_id res chain seq x y z
N MET A 1 -65.73 -29.73 -26.32
CA MET A 1 -64.93 -29.09 -27.32
C MET A 1 -63.94 -28.20 -26.58
N SER A 2 -62.85 -28.67 -26.63
CA SER A 2 -61.65 -28.38 -25.85
C SER A 2 -60.94 -27.15 -26.35
N ASP A 3 -60.57 -26.27 -25.49
CA ASP A 3 -59.55 -25.33 -25.82
C ASP A 3 -58.47 -25.36 -24.73
N ASP A 4 -57.41 -25.93 -25.13
CA ASP A 4 -56.19 -26.08 -24.43
C ASP A 4 -55.39 -24.76 -24.52
N VAL A 5 -55.22 -24.09 -23.41
CA VAL A 5 -54.36 -22.92 -23.36
C VAL A 5 -53.06 -23.32 -22.70
N LEU A 6 -52.10 -23.51 -23.54
CA LEU A 6 -50.70 -23.64 -23.14
C LEU A 6 -50.19 -22.32 -22.59
N VAL A 7 -49.98 -22.26 -21.29
CA VAL A 7 -49.20 -21.19 -20.67
C VAL A 7 -47.73 -21.59 -20.70
N ALA A 8 -47.00 -20.97 -21.59
CA ALA A 8 -45.55 -21.04 -21.59
C ALA A 8 -45.02 -20.30 -20.39
N GLY A 9 -44.50 -21.03 -19.43
CA GLY A 9 -43.75 -20.47 -18.33
C GLY A 9 -42.44 -19.84 -18.85
N ALA A 10 -42.34 -18.54 -18.75
CA ALA A 10 -41.07 -17.89 -18.92
C ALA A 10 -40.16 -18.27 -17.74
N ALA A 11 -39.14 -19.02 -18.03
CA ALA A 11 -38.06 -19.25 -17.11
C ALA A 11 -37.32 -17.93 -16.92
N ALA A 12 -37.45 -17.37 -15.75
CA ALA A 12 -36.57 -16.32 -15.31
C ALA A 12 -35.15 -16.91 -15.21
N VAL A 13 -34.30 -16.54 -16.12
CA VAL A 13 -32.87 -16.73 -15.95
C VAL A 13 -32.42 -15.73 -14.90
N ASP A 14 -32.30 -16.25 -13.69
CA ASP A 14 -31.46 -15.56 -12.70
C ASP A 14 -30.06 -15.47 -13.29
N GLU A 15 -29.75 -14.33 -13.85
CA GLU A 15 -28.37 -13.94 -14.00
C GLU A 15 -27.84 -13.74 -12.58
N GLU A 16 -27.43 -14.83 -11.95
CA GLU A 16 -26.42 -14.72 -10.89
C GLU A 16 -25.25 -13.97 -11.50
N HIS A 17 -25.16 -12.71 -11.15
CA HIS A 17 -23.89 -12.02 -11.18
C HIS A 17 -22.97 -12.81 -10.26
N ALA A 18 -22.26 -13.76 -10.82
CA ALA A 18 -21.07 -14.29 -10.22
C ALA A 18 -20.14 -13.09 -10.07
N VAL A 19 -20.17 -12.49 -8.88
CA VAL A 19 -19.04 -11.72 -8.41
C VAL A 19 -17.90 -12.70 -8.47
N ALA A 20 -17.08 -12.61 -9.49
CA ALA A 20 -15.84 -13.32 -9.54
C ALA A 20 -15.13 -12.91 -8.25
N GLU A 21 -15.09 -13.81 -7.27
CA GLU A 21 -14.10 -13.74 -6.24
C GLU A 21 -12.77 -13.77 -6.99
N SER A 22 -12.24 -12.59 -7.26
CA SER A 22 -10.87 -12.48 -7.65
C SER A 22 -10.11 -13.04 -6.47
N GLY A 23 -9.61 -14.26 -6.58
CA GLY A 23 -8.65 -14.85 -5.68
C GLY A 23 -7.56 -13.82 -5.40
N PRO A 24 -6.76 -13.95 -4.33
CA PRO A 24 -5.72 -12.96 -4.03
C PRO A 24 -4.96 -12.70 -5.33
N ALA A 25 -5.02 -11.45 -5.80
CA ALA A 25 -4.30 -11.04 -6.99
C ALA A 25 -2.85 -11.45 -6.81
N ASP A 26 -2.29 -12.15 -7.78
CA ASP A 26 -0.89 -12.56 -7.77
C ASP A 26 -0.04 -11.33 -7.45
N ALA A 27 0.91 -11.47 -6.52
CA ALA A 27 1.81 -10.41 -6.12
C ALA A 27 2.48 -9.74 -7.32
N SER A 28 2.89 -10.53 -8.30
CA SER A 28 3.51 -10.01 -9.53
C SER A 28 2.56 -9.18 -10.38
N GLU A 29 1.27 -9.53 -10.41
CA GLU A 29 0.24 -8.77 -11.14
C GLU A 29 -0.04 -7.42 -10.46
N VAL A 30 -0.19 -7.41 -9.15
CA VAL A 30 -0.39 -6.17 -8.37
C VAL A 30 0.77 -5.19 -8.61
N LEU A 31 1.99 -5.68 -8.54
CA LEU A 31 3.18 -4.85 -8.76
C LEU A 31 3.31 -4.40 -10.23
N ALA A 32 2.98 -5.26 -11.19
CA ALA A 32 2.97 -4.90 -12.61
C ALA A 32 1.96 -3.79 -12.91
N GLN A 33 0.77 -3.86 -12.36
CA GLN A 33 -0.26 -2.82 -12.49
C GLN A 33 0.20 -1.50 -11.84
N ALA A 34 0.84 -1.57 -10.67
CA ALA A 34 1.39 -0.39 -10.01
C ALA A 34 2.47 0.28 -10.86
N ARG A 35 3.37 -0.48 -11.47
CA ARG A 35 4.39 0.04 -12.40
C ARG A 35 3.77 0.70 -13.64
N GLN A 36 2.72 0.11 -14.17
CA GLN A 36 2.03 0.65 -15.33
C GLN A 36 1.40 2.01 -15.03
N ARG A 37 0.73 2.15 -13.88
CA ARG A 37 0.19 3.43 -13.43
C ARG A 37 1.29 4.47 -13.20
N ALA A 38 2.39 4.07 -12.59
CA ALA A 38 3.54 4.94 -12.33
C ALA A 38 4.16 5.46 -13.62
N SER A 39 4.33 4.59 -14.61
CA SER A 39 4.84 4.96 -15.94
C SER A 39 3.93 5.99 -16.62
N ALA A 40 2.61 5.79 -16.56
CA ALA A 40 1.63 6.72 -17.10
C ALA A 40 1.65 8.08 -16.38
N GLN A 41 2.02 8.13 -15.11
CA GLN A 41 2.13 9.35 -14.30
C GLN A 41 3.53 9.98 -14.34
N GLY A 42 4.51 9.33 -14.97
CA GLY A 42 5.89 9.81 -15.02
C GLY A 42 6.62 9.77 -13.67
N LEU A 43 6.28 8.81 -12.78
CA LEU A 43 6.93 8.69 -11.48
C LEU A 43 8.39 8.23 -11.63
N ALA A 44 9.25 8.74 -10.74
CA ALA A 44 10.68 8.40 -10.72
C ALA A 44 10.97 7.07 -9.99
N TYR A 45 9.98 6.44 -9.40
CA TYR A 45 10.06 5.14 -8.70
C TYR A 45 9.00 4.18 -9.26
N ALA A 46 9.03 2.92 -8.79
CA ALA A 46 8.28 1.84 -9.44
C ALA A 46 6.77 1.99 -9.38
N GLY A 47 6.22 2.57 -8.33
CA GLY A 47 4.78 2.86 -8.28
C GLY A 47 4.20 3.00 -6.88
N GLY A 48 2.88 3.15 -6.81
CA GLY A 48 2.09 3.22 -5.59
C GLY A 48 1.15 2.02 -5.47
N VAL A 49 0.97 1.54 -4.24
CA VAL A 49 0.13 0.38 -3.92
C VAL A 49 -0.86 0.78 -2.83
N PRO A 50 -2.17 0.55 -3.01
CA PRO A 50 -3.16 0.80 -1.97
C PRO A 50 -2.89 0.00 -0.69
N PRO A 51 -3.33 0.46 0.49
CA PRO A 51 -3.04 -0.20 1.76
C PRO A 51 -3.42 -1.67 1.81
N GLN A 52 -4.59 -2.04 1.30
CA GLN A 52 -5.07 -3.43 1.31
C GLN A 52 -4.18 -4.35 0.47
N GLN A 53 -3.74 -3.90 -0.69
CA GLN A 53 -2.81 -4.64 -1.53
C GLN A 53 -1.41 -4.71 -0.89
N ALA A 54 -0.96 -3.63 -0.28
CA ALA A 54 0.30 -3.60 0.45
C ALA A 54 0.31 -4.61 1.60
N TRP A 55 -0.77 -4.69 2.36
CA TRP A 55 -0.92 -5.70 3.41
C TRP A 55 -0.88 -7.13 2.85
N ALA A 56 -1.59 -7.39 1.76
CA ALA A 56 -1.58 -8.71 1.13
C ALA A 56 -0.17 -9.13 0.69
N LEU A 57 0.59 -8.22 0.08
CA LEU A 57 1.97 -8.44 -0.33
C LEU A 57 2.90 -8.69 0.86
N PHE A 58 2.77 -7.88 1.90
CA PHE A 58 3.62 -7.96 3.09
C PHE A 58 3.30 -9.18 3.95
N SER A 59 2.02 -9.42 4.24
CA SER A 59 1.58 -10.53 5.10
C SER A 59 1.84 -11.91 4.50
N SER A 60 1.87 -12.02 3.18
CA SER A 60 2.26 -13.26 2.49
C SER A 60 3.76 -13.54 2.52
N GLY A 61 4.58 -12.59 2.98
CA GLY A 61 6.02 -12.69 2.96
C GLY A 61 6.67 -12.38 1.60
N ALA A 62 5.87 -11.99 0.59
CA ALA A 62 6.38 -11.73 -0.75
C ALA A 62 7.21 -10.45 -0.83
N VAL A 63 6.84 -9.40 -0.07
CA VAL A 63 7.48 -8.08 -0.14
C VAL A 63 7.68 -7.52 1.26
N PRO A 64 8.90 -7.11 1.65
CA PRO A 64 9.12 -6.44 2.92
C PRO A 64 8.51 -5.04 2.93
N LEU A 65 8.14 -4.58 4.13
CA LEU A 65 7.61 -3.25 4.39
C LEU A 65 8.58 -2.49 5.28
N ILE A 66 9.05 -1.35 4.81
CA ILE A 66 9.84 -0.40 5.61
C ILE A 66 8.96 0.78 5.99
N ASP A 67 8.81 0.99 7.27
CA ASP A 67 8.23 2.19 7.85
C ASP A 67 9.30 3.28 7.87
N VAL A 68 9.05 4.37 7.17
CA VAL A 68 10.00 5.49 7.07
C VAL A 68 9.64 6.66 7.99
N ARG A 69 8.65 6.47 8.88
CA ARG A 69 8.29 7.45 9.90
C ARG A 69 9.35 7.55 10.98
N SER A 70 9.22 8.55 11.84
CA SER A 70 10.08 8.67 13.02
C SER A 70 9.83 7.54 14.03
N ALA A 71 10.80 7.31 14.92
CA ALA A 71 10.65 6.36 16.02
C ALA A 71 9.50 6.75 16.96
N GLU A 72 9.31 8.04 17.19
CA GLU A 72 8.24 8.59 18.02
C GLU A 72 6.86 8.28 17.44
N GLU A 73 6.68 8.43 16.13
CA GLU A 73 5.43 8.05 15.46
C GLU A 73 5.13 6.55 15.60
N ARG A 74 6.13 5.70 15.42
CA ARG A 74 5.96 4.26 15.61
C ARG A 74 5.54 3.91 17.03
N LYS A 75 6.16 4.54 18.01
CA LYS A 75 5.88 4.27 19.42
C LYS A 75 4.53 4.80 19.87
N PHE A 76 4.23 6.07 19.58
CA PHE A 76 3.07 6.76 20.16
C PHE A 76 1.81 6.67 19.30
N VAL A 77 1.94 6.52 18.00
CA VAL A 77 0.81 6.41 17.08
C VAL A 77 0.48 4.96 16.74
N GLY A 78 1.47 4.09 16.77
CA GLY A 78 1.37 2.69 16.42
C GLY A 78 2.16 2.34 15.17
N HIS A 79 2.25 1.05 14.87
CA HIS A 79 3.00 0.55 13.71
C HIS A 79 2.43 -0.77 13.18
N VAL A 80 2.85 -1.15 11.99
CA VAL A 80 2.48 -2.44 11.39
C VAL A 80 3.38 -3.53 11.97
N PRO A 81 2.80 -4.61 12.53
CA PRO A 81 3.60 -5.71 13.08
C PRO A 81 4.54 -6.31 12.02
N GLY A 82 5.80 -6.52 12.40
CA GLY A 82 6.81 -7.10 11.51
C GLY A 82 7.41 -6.14 10.50
N SER A 83 6.96 -4.90 10.41
CA SER A 83 7.56 -3.90 9.53
C SER A 83 8.96 -3.52 10.01
N LEU A 84 9.87 -3.31 9.06
CA LEU A 84 11.20 -2.76 9.31
C LEU A 84 11.11 -1.27 9.53
N HIS A 85 12.10 -0.69 10.19
CA HIS A 85 12.15 0.74 10.43
C HIS A 85 13.45 1.37 9.93
N VAL A 86 13.31 2.35 9.05
CA VAL A 86 14.38 3.27 8.65
C VAL A 86 13.77 4.66 8.53
N ALA A 87 14.09 5.54 9.46
CA ALA A 87 13.52 6.89 9.46
C ALA A 87 14.02 7.71 8.27
N TRP A 88 13.08 8.26 7.50
CA TRP A 88 13.37 9.27 6.49
C TRP A 88 13.77 10.61 7.11
N ALA A 89 13.09 10.96 8.19
CA ALA A 89 13.31 12.15 8.97
C ALA A 89 13.00 11.85 10.44
N SER A 90 13.61 12.58 11.35
CA SER A 90 13.54 12.32 12.78
C SER A 90 13.19 13.57 13.58
N GLY A 91 12.69 13.36 14.80
CA GLY A 91 12.30 14.41 15.72
C GLY A 91 11.01 15.12 15.31
N THR A 92 10.57 16.05 16.12
CA THR A 92 9.35 16.83 15.87
C THR A 92 9.49 17.82 14.71
N ALA A 93 10.72 18.25 14.42
CA ALA A 93 11.03 19.11 13.28
C ALA A 93 11.16 18.34 11.96
N LEU A 94 11.07 17.01 11.97
CA LEU A 94 11.25 16.14 10.80
C LEU A 94 12.55 16.47 10.04
N THR A 95 13.65 16.48 10.75
CA THR A 95 14.99 16.68 10.17
C THR A 95 15.38 15.46 9.35
N ARG A 96 15.73 15.68 8.07
CA ARG A 96 16.11 14.63 7.12
C ARG A 96 17.25 13.77 7.66
N ASN A 97 17.12 12.45 7.47
CA ASN A 97 18.18 11.49 7.76
C ASN A 97 19.12 11.37 6.54
N PRO A 98 20.35 11.89 6.61
CA PRO A 98 21.28 11.83 5.49
C PRO A 98 21.79 10.42 5.19
N ARG A 99 21.55 9.46 6.09
CA ARG A 99 21.95 8.06 5.97
C ARG A 99 20.84 7.15 5.47
N PHE A 100 19.69 7.70 5.13
CA PHE A 100 18.50 6.91 4.80
C PHE A 100 18.79 5.80 3.78
N ALA A 101 19.36 6.14 2.64
CA ALA A 101 19.66 5.16 1.60
C ALA A 101 20.62 4.05 2.07
N ARG A 102 21.64 4.39 2.85
CA ARG A 102 22.58 3.41 3.44
C ARG A 102 21.90 2.49 4.45
N GLU A 103 21.03 3.02 5.27
CA GLU A 103 20.30 2.22 6.27
C GLU A 103 19.31 1.28 5.59
N VAL A 104 18.65 1.71 4.52
CA VAL A 104 17.82 0.84 3.70
C VAL A 104 18.66 -0.27 3.04
N GLU A 105 19.81 0.09 2.48
CA GLU A 105 20.72 -0.87 1.84
C GLU A 105 21.22 -1.95 2.81
N ALA A 106 21.42 -1.61 4.07
CA ALA A 106 21.79 -2.56 5.11
C ALA A 106 20.68 -3.59 5.40
N LYS A 107 19.42 -3.22 5.24
CA LYS A 107 18.25 -4.07 5.50
C LYS A 107 17.68 -4.73 4.26
N ALA A 108 17.83 -4.12 3.10
CA ALA A 108 17.30 -4.57 1.82
C ALA A 108 18.39 -4.48 0.75
N LYS A 109 19.29 -5.45 0.75
CA LYS A 109 20.52 -5.43 -0.06
C LYS A 109 20.26 -5.61 -1.55
N ASP A 110 19.24 -6.37 -1.93
CA ASP A 110 18.89 -6.62 -3.31
C ASP A 110 18.07 -5.44 -3.86
N LYS A 111 18.73 -4.61 -4.65
CA LYS A 111 18.12 -3.41 -5.24
C LYS A 111 17.09 -3.71 -6.34
N THR A 112 16.99 -4.97 -6.78
CA THR A 112 16.02 -5.41 -7.79
C THR A 112 14.77 -6.03 -7.17
N ALA A 113 14.83 -6.44 -5.90
CA ALA A 113 13.71 -7.03 -5.19
C ALA A 113 12.66 -5.97 -4.83
N PRO A 114 11.37 -6.32 -4.87
CA PRO A 114 10.30 -5.39 -4.47
C PRO A 114 10.41 -4.95 -3.00
N LEU A 115 10.07 -3.69 -2.76
CA LEU A 115 10.13 -3.06 -1.45
C LEU A 115 8.97 -2.09 -1.28
N LEU A 116 8.25 -2.17 -0.16
CA LEU A 116 7.17 -1.25 0.20
C LEU A 116 7.67 -0.22 1.21
N LEU A 117 7.34 1.05 1.01
CA LEU A 117 7.63 2.13 1.94
C LEU A 117 6.34 2.73 2.48
N LEU A 118 6.26 2.90 3.80
CA LEU A 118 5.10 3.44 4.51
C LEU A 118 5.50 4.68 5.31
N CYS A 119 4.72 5.75 5.17
CA CYS A 119 4.81 6.90 6.06
C CYS A 119 3.42 7.29 6.61
N ARG A 120 3.24 8.52 7.08
CA ARG A 120 1.97 8.95 7.68
C ARG A 120 0.86 9.10 6.66
N SER A 121 1.12 9.72 5.51
CA SER A 121 0.11 10.04 4.49
C SER A 121 0.54 9.75 3.05
N GLY A 122 1.73 9.17 2.85
CA GLY A 122 2.26 8.83 1.53
C GLY A 122 3.26 9.83 0.95
N LYS A 123 3.47 10.99 1.57
CA LYS A 123 4.34 12.04 1.02
C LYS A 123 5.83 11.80 1.28
N ARG A 124 6.21 11.51 2.51
CA ARG A 124 7.60 11.20 2.86
C ARG A 124 8.09 9.92 2.19
N SER A 125 7.24 8.90 2.15
CA SER A 125 7.57 7.63 1.49
C SER A 125 7.71 7.79 -0.03
N ALA A 126 6.95 8.65 -0.67
CA ALA A 126 7.15 8.99 -2.08
C ALA A 126 8.52 9.65 -2.31
N ALA A 127 8.89 10.63 -1.50
CA ALA A 127 10.20 11.28 -1.58
C ALA A 127 11.34 10.29 -1.30
N ALA A 128 11.16 9.41 -0.31
CA ALA A 128 12.10 8.35 0.00
C ALA A 128 12.26 7.36 -1.15
N ALA A 129 11.17 6.99 -1.81
CA ALA A 129 11.19 6.11 -2.98
C ALA A 129 11.98 6.73 -4.15
N GLU A 130 11.86 8.02 -4.38
CA GLU A 130 12.64 8.72 -5.41
C GLU A 130 14.14 8.68 -5.10
N VAL A 131 14.53 8.89 -3.86
CA VAL A 131 15.94 8.82 -3.45
C VAL A 131 16.49 7.40 -3.64
N LEU A 132 15.73 6.38 -3.27
CA LEU A 132 16.13 4.99 -3.46
C LEU A 132 16.23 4.62 -4.95
N ALA A 133 15.31 5.10 -5.79
CA ALA A 133 15.39 4.89 -7.22
C ALA A 133 16.69 5.47 -7.82
N LYS A 134 17.08 6.67 -7.38
CA LYS A 134 18.37 7.28 -7.76
C LYS A 134 19.57 6.49 -7.24
N ALA A 135 19.43 5.79 -6.13
CA ALA A 135 20.47 4.92 -5.57
C ALA A 135 20.52 3.53 -6.23
N GLY A 136 19.69 3.26 -7.23
CA GLY A 136 19.70 2.03 -8.01
C GLY A 136 18.60 1.03 -7.67
N TYR A 137 17.67 1.35 -6.79
CA TYR A 137 16.52 0.50 -6.47
C TYR A 137 15.48 0.57 -7.59
N THR A 138 15.19 -0.55 -8.22
CA THR A 138 14.31 -0.62 -9.40
C THR A 138 12.86 -0.97 -9.07
N ASN A 139 12.57 -1.45 -7.87
CA ASN A 139 11.25 -1.96 -7.48
C ASN A 139 10.79 -1.43 -6.13
N VAL A 140 10.88 -0.12 -5.91
CA VAL A 140 10.39 0.52 -4.70
C VAL A 140 8.98 1.05 -4.93
N PHE A 141 8.07 0.67 -4.04
CA PHE A 141 6.65 1.04 -4.10
C PHE A 141 6.25 1.85 -2.87
N ASN A 142 5.52 2.92 -3.11
CA ASN A 142 4.94 3.74 -2.06
C ASN A 142 3.60 3.13 -1.61
N VAL A 143 3.41 2.91 -0.31
CA VAL A 143 2.09 2.58 0.24
C VAL A 143 1.26 3.86 0.25
N LEU A 144 0.28 3.90 -0.62
CA LEU A 144 -0.63 5.04 -0.76
C LEU A 144 -1.43 5.26 0.53
N GLU A 145 -1.88 6.48 0.78
CA GLU A 145 -2.65 6.90 1.94
C GLU A 145 -1.83 6.91 3.26
N GLY A 146 -0.78 6.11 3.37
CA GLY A 146 0.03 6.01 4.58
C GLY A 146 -0.66 5.34 5.76
N PHE A 147 -0.04 5.43 6.93
CA PHE A 147 -0.53 4.80 8.15
C PHE A 147 -1.76 5.50 8.74
N GLU A 148 -1.77 6.83 8.72
CA GLU A 148 -2.83 7.65 9.32
C GLU A 148 -3.78 8.28 8.30
N GLY A 149 -3.39 8.35 7.03
CA GLY A 149 -4.19 8.97 5.98
C GLY A 149 -3.97 10.47 5.84
N GLU A 150 -4.71 11.06 4.91
CA GLU A 150 -4.73 12.49 4.67
C GLU A 150 -5.44 13.23 5.81
N ILE A 151 -5.07 14.49 5.99
CA ILE A 151 -5.77 15.38 6.91
C ILE A 151 -7.10 15.82 6.27
N ASP A 152 -8.18 15.74 7.03
CA ASP A 152 -9.50 16.13 6.57
C ASP A 152 -9.78 17.62 6.78
N GLN A 153 -11.01 18.06 6.45
CA GLN A 153 -11.43 19.45 6.59
C GLN A 153 -11.48 19.92 8.06
N GLN A 154 -11.60 19.00 9.00
CA GLN A 154 -11.55 19.27 10.44
C GLN A 154 -10.15 19.19 11.01
N GLN A 155 -9.11 19.11 10.16
CA GLN A 155 -7.71 18.95 10.56
C GLN A 155 -7.45 17.66 11.36
N GLN A 156 -8.11 16.58 10.98
CA GLN A 156 -7.99 15.28 11.61
C GLN A 156 -7.58 14.21 10.59
N ARG A 157 -6.81 13.22 11.05
CA ARG A 157 -6.44 12.05 10.25
C ARG A 157 -7.21 10.82 10.72
N GLY A 158 -7.24 9.79 9.87
CA GLY A 158 -7.84 8.50 10.22
C GLY A 158 -9.35 8.42 10.03
N LYS A 159 -9.95 9.40 9.35
CA LYS A 159 -11.40 9.44 9.11
C LYS A 159 -11.81 9.33 7.65
N ALA A 160 -10.87 9.46 6.73
CA ALA A 160 -11.14 9.43 5.30
C ALA A 160 -10.39 8.30 4.59
N ASP A 161 -9.16 8.06 4.95
CA ASP A 161 -8.30 7.05 4.37
C ASP A 161 -7.16 6.67 5.32
N GLY A 162 -6.25 5.80 4.86
CA GLY A 162 -5.08 5.34 5.62
C GLY A 162 -5.18 3.91 6.09
N TRP A 163 -4.03 3.34 6.45
CA TRP A 163 -3.90 1.96 6.91
C TRP A 163 -4.87 1.60 8.03
N ARG A 164 -4.89 2.41 9.08
CA ARG A 164 -5.78 2.21 10.23
C ARG A 164 -7.25 2.38 9.87
N TYR A 165 -7.58 3.38 9.05
CA TYR A 165 -8.93 3.60 8.56
C TYR A 165 -9.47 2.39 7.78
N ARG A 166 -8.61 1.74 7.00
CA ARG A 166 -8.94 0.53 6.23
C ARG A 166 -9.08 -0.73 7.08
N GLY A 167 -8.90 -0.62 8.40
CA GLY A 167 -9.03 -1.76 9.31
C GLY A 167 -7.89 -2.78 9.24
N LEU A 168 -6.75 -2.41 8.70
CA LEU A 168 -5.60 -3.29 8.57
C LEU A 168 -4.85 -3.44 9.90
N PRO A 169 -4.13 -4.55 10.12
CA PRO A 169 -3.48 -4.82 11.40
C PRO A 169 -2.44 -3.77 11.78
N TRP A 170 -2.50 -3.33 13.02
CA TRP A 170 -1.50 -2.46 13.64
C TRP A 170 -1.46 -2.69 15.14
N VAL A 171 -0.34 -2.36 15.77
CA VAL A 171 -0.13 -2.45 17.21
C VAL A 171 0.46 -1.16 17.74
N GLN A 172 0.34 -0.97 19.04
CA GLN A 172 0.87 0.18 19.77
C GLN A 172 1.62 -0.31 21.01
N ASP A 173 2.72 0.34 21.35
CA ASP A 173 3.53 0.00 22.55
C ASP A 173 2.88 0.50 23.83
#